data_85693135bb34b6b5a586ec8c730b970e
#
_entry.id   85693135bb34b6b5a586ec8c730b970e
#
_cell.length_a   1.000
_cell.length_b   1.000
_cell.length_c   1.000
_cell.angle_alpha   90.00
_cell.angle_beta   90.00
_cell.angle_gamma   90.00
#
_symmetry.space_group_name_H-M   'P 1'
#
loop_
_entity.id
_entity.type
_entity.pdbx_description
1 polymer ?
#
loop_
_entity_poly.entity_id
_entity_poly.type
_entity_poly.pdbx_seq_one_letter_code
_entity_poly.pdbx_strand_id
1 'polypeptide(L)'
;MVDRISVVALIGYLFVPLPVLAQCQVTQADKPNLTVKGSGVVQIPPDFVRLRMDVVTRGPTLAGVSKAHQARMGGTGAVLDKLKTDGMTVRQGAFNVVQEPARTVLGTNMRVEPATFRAETSYVLEAKSLDKVDAEVGYAIASGLFELTGISYGVEHRDEGLNQARRAAVVDARGQADIYADAAGVRLAGC
;
A
#
# COMPACT_ATOMS: atom_id res chain seq x y z
N MET A 1 16.86 86.05 43.29
CA MET A 1 17.54 87.01 42.40
C MET A 1 18.48 86.22 41.50
N VAL A 2 17.97 85.52 40.57
CA VAL A 2 18.77 84.93 39.48
C VAL A 2 17.81 84.66 38.33
N ASP A 3 18.09 85.24 37.22
CA ASP A 3 17.31 85.23 35.98
C ASP A 3 17.24 83.80 35.33
N ARG A 4 16.07 83.46 34.88
CA ARG A 4 15.86 82.32 34.00
C ARG A 4 15.93 82.71 32.55
N ILE A 5 16.97 82.25 31.89
CA ILE A 5 17.09 82.38 30.44
C ILE A 5 16.41 81.11 29.82
N SER A 6 15.31 81.38 29.15
CA SER A 6 14.61 80.29 28.36
C SER A 6 15.24 80.29 26.95
N VAL A 7 15.86 79.13 26.62
CA VAL A 7 16.32 78.86 25.25
C VAL A 7 15.23 78.08 24.56
N VAL A 8 14.54 78.66 23.60
CA VAL A 8 13.59 78.01 22.72
C VAL A 8 14.37 77.42 21.54
N ALA A 9 14.50 76.09 21.52
CA ALA A 9 15.08 75.36 20.39
C ALA A 9 14.00 75.12 19.34
N LEU A 10 14.11 75.74 18.19
CA LEU A 10 13.27 75.56 17.01
C LEU A 10 13.75 74.32 16.27
N ILE A 11 13.02 73.22 16.39
CA ILE A 11 13.28 71.96 15.63
C ILE A 11 12.56 72.11 14.29
N GLY A 12 13.33 72.38 13.25
CA GLY A 12 12.85 72.41 11.86
C GLY A 12 12.63 70.98 11.38
N TYR A 13 11.38 70.61 11.11
CA TYR A 13 11.03 69.34 10.45
C TYR A 13 11.39 69.46 8.96
N LEU A 14 12.44 68.70 8.58
CA LEU A 14 12.78 68.52 7.17
C LEU A 14 11.87 67.45 6.59
N PHE A 15 10.81 67.83 5.89
CA PHE A 15 9.95 66.98 5.13
C PHE A 15 10.69 66.52 3.87
N VAL A 16 11.28 65.27 3.91
CA VAL A 16 11.84 64.67 2.72
C VAL A 16 10.71 63.90 2.03
N PRO A 17 10.31 64.26 0.81
CA PRO A 17 9.32 63.45 0.08
C PRO A 17 9.99 62.13 -0.35
N LEU A 18 9.56 61.00 0.24
CA LEU A 18 9.93 59.69 -0.22
C LEU A 18 9.27 59.44 -1.59
N PRO A 19 10.05 59.06 -2.62
CA PRO A 19 9.45 58.67 -3.88
C PRO A 19 8.62 57.43 -3.64
N VAL A 20 7.32 57.53 -3.82
CA VAL A 20 6.40 56.39 -3.92
C VAL A 20 6.80 55.66 -5.19
N LEU A 21 7.60 54.59 -5.04
CA LEU A 21 7.80 53.61 -6.11
C LEU A 21 6.44 52.99 -6.38
N ALA A 22 5.75 53.49 -7.39
CA ALA A 22 4.59 52.81 -7.95
C ALA A 22 5.07 51.44 -8.41
N GLN A 23 4.83 50.43 -7.59
CA GLN A 23 4.94 49.03 -7.99
C GLN A 23 3.90 48.83 -9.09
N CYS A 24 4.35 48.80 -10.34
CA CYS A 24 3.59 48.25 -11.43
C CYS A 24 3.32 46.78 -11.04
N GLN A 25 2.20 46.51 -10.38
CA GLN A 25 1.62 45.20 -10.39
C GLN A 25 1.27 44.93 -11.85
N VAL A 26 2.16 44.20 -12.53
CA VAL A 26 1.79 43.54 -13.78
C VAL A 26 0.67 42.57 -13.39
N THR A 27 -0.56 43.02 -13.55
CA THR A 27 -1.71 42.11 -13.53
C THR A 27 -1.43 41.16 -14.67
N GLN A 28 -0.92 39.97 -14.33
CA GLN A 28 -0.82 38.87 -15.25
C GLN A 28 -2.26 38.63 -15.69
N ALA A 29 -2.63 39.14 -16.84
CA ALA A 29 -3.94 38.88 -17.43
C ALA A 29 -4.08 37.36 -17.40
N ASP A 30 -5.08 36.89 -16.67
CA ASP A 30 -5.38 35.45 -16.57
C ASP A 30 -5.52 34.93 -18.00
N LYS A 31 -4.46 34.28 -18.48
CA LYS A 31 -4.53 33.63 -19.78
C LYS A 31 -5.56 32.52 -19.62
N PRO A 32 -6.55 32.50 -20.51
CA PRO A 32 -7.54 31.42 -20.46
C PRO A 32 -6.80 30.07 -20.45
N ASN A 33 -7.07 29.25 -19.47
CA ASN A 33 -6.47 27.93 -19.34
C ASN A 33 -7.54 26.86 -19.43
N LEU A 34 -7.17 25.71 -19.98
CA LEU A 34 -7.99 24.52 -20.01
C LEU A 34 -7.31 23.44 -19.16
N THR A 35 -8.01 22.98 -18.15
CA THR A 35 -7.57 21.85 -17.32
C THR A 35 -8.38 20.63 -17.66
N VAL A 36 -7.72 19.57 -18.08
CA VAL A 36 -8.32 18.28 -18.40
C VAL A 36 -7.67 17.18 -17.54
N LYS A 37 -8.41 16.10 -17.29
CA LYS A 37 -7.93 14.96 -16.53
C LYS A 37 -8.01 13.73 -17.43
N GLY A 38 -6.85 13.21 -17.86
CA GLY A 38 -6.79 11.95 -18.58
C GLY A 38 -6.73 10.74 -17.67
N SER A 39 -7.21 9.63 -18.19
CA SER A 39 -7.15 8.31 -17.56
C SER A 39 -6.41 7.32 -18.45
N GLY A 40 -5.68 6.39 -17.83
CA GLY A 40 -5.00 5.32 -18.56
C GLY A 40 -5.07 4.02 -17.77
N VAL A 41 -5.48 2.96 -18.43
CA VAL A 41 -5.54 1.61 -17.86
C VAL A 41 -4.71 0.67 -18.71
N VAL A 42 -3.89 -0.15 -18.03
CA VAL A 42 -3.11 -1.21 -18.66
C VAL A 42 -3.36 -2.50 -17.91
N GLN A 43 -3.66 -3.56 -18.64
CA GLN A 43 -3.79 -4.90 -18.09
C GLN A 43 -2.47 -5.64 -18.27
N ILE A 44 -1.92 -6.15 -17.17
CA ILE A 44 -0.67 -6.90 -17.16
C ILE A 44 -0.98 -8.28 -16.60
N PRO A 45 -0.63 -9.36 -17.31
CA PRO A 45 -0.76 -10.70 -16.75
C PRO A 45 0.18 -10.85 -15.55
N PRO A 46 -0.20 -11.62 -14.53
CA PRO A 46 0.66 -11.90 -13.39
C PRO A 46 1.87 -12.73 -13.83
N ASP A 47 3.02 -12.45 -13.23
CA ASP A 47 4.28 -13.16 -13.46
C ASP A 47 4.78 -13.93 -12.23
N PHE A 48 4.10 -13.80 -11.08
CA PHE A 48 4.32 -14.61 -9.90
C PHE A 48 3.03 -14.86 -9.13
N VAL A 49 3.06 -15.93 -8.32
CA VAL A 49 2.03 -16.21 -7.31
C VAL A 49 2.66 -16.22 -5.94
N ARG A 50 1.93 -15.70 -4.98
CA ARG A 50 2.28 -15.75 -3.56
C ARG A 50 1.21 -16.53 -2.81
N LEU A 51 1.67 -17.57 -2.11
CA LEU A 51 0.84 -18.41 -1.25
C LEU A 51 1.14 -18.07 0.19
N ARG A 52 0.10 -18.06 1.01
CA ARG A 52 0.24 -18.02 2.46
C ARG A 52 -0.27 -19.35 3.02
N MET A 53 0.59 -20.03 3.75
CA MET A 53 0.27 -21.29 4.40
C MET A 53 0.67 -21.22 5.86
N ASP A 54 -0.16 -21.80 6.71
CA ASP A 54 0.05 -21.80 8.14
C ASP A 54 0.09 -23.23 8.67
N VAL A 55 1.01 -23.47 9.59
CA VAL A 55 1.00 -24.69 10.43
C VAL A 55 0.25 -24.33 11.69
N VAL A 56 -0.92 -24.94 11.89
CA VAL A 56 -1.82 -24.59 12.99
C VAL A 56 -1.98 -25.79 13.92
N THR A 57 -1.92 -25.57 15.22
CA THR A 57 -2.15 -26.57 16.27
C THR A 57 -3.06 -25.96 17.32
N ARG A 58 -4.11 -26.69 17.69
CA ARG A 58 -5.07 -26.26 18.71
C ARG A 58 -5.11 -27.27 19.86
N GLY A 59 -5.42 -26.79 21.06
CA GLY A 59 -5.56 -27.66 22.23
C GLY A 59 -5.98 -26.90 23.49
N PRO A 60 -6.31 -27.65 24.56
CA PRO A 60 -6.90 -27.07 25.76
C PRO A 60 -5.88 -26.38 26.68
N THR A 61 -4.57 -26.64 26.52
CA THR A 61 -3.53 -26.05 27.38
C THR A 61 -2.39 -25.48 26.56
N LEU A 62 -1.81 -24.39 27.03
CA LEU A 62 -0.68 -23.74 26.38
C LEU A 62 0.53 -24.69 26.22
N ALA A 63 0.88 -25.41 27.28
CA ALA A 63 2.02 -26.35 27.25
C ALA A 63 1.80 -27.48 26.27
N GLY A 64 0.57 -28.03 26.23
CA GLY A 64 0.19 -29.09 25.29
C GLY A 64 0.25 -28.66 23.85
N VAL A 65 -0.28 -27.45 23.56
CA VAL A 65 -0.25 -26.89 22.20
C VAL A 65 1.16 -26.58 21.76
N SER A 66 1.97 -25.99 22.60
CA SER A 66 3.37 -25.68 22.27
C SER A 66 4.17 -26.93 21.93
N LYS A 67 4.04 -28.00 22.75
CA LYS A 67 4.70 -29.28 22.50
C LYS A 67 4.20 -29.95 21.21
N ALA A 68 2.90 -29.99 21.00
CA ALA A 68 2.30 -30.58 19.79
C ALA A 68 2.67 -29.78 18.53
N HIS A 69 2.71 -28.45 18.62
CA HIS A 69 3.13 -27.60 17.53
C HIS A 69 4.59 -27.85 17.15
N GLN A 70 5.47 -27.93 18.12
CA GLN A 70 6.88 -28.24 17.90
C GLN A 70 7.11 -29.59 17.24
N ALA A 71 6.35 -30.62 17.66
CA ALA A 71 6.37 -31.94 17.00
C ALA A 71 5.90 -31.85 15.55
N ARG A 72 4.80 -31.11 15.28
CA ARG A 72 4.25 -30.90 13.95
C ARG A 72 5.24 -30.16 13.04
N MET A 73 5.94 -29.14 13.56
CA MET A 73 6.99 -28.40 12.86
C MET A 73 8.14 -29.29 12.39
N GLY A 74 8.47 -30.37 13.12
CA GLY A 74 9.48 -31.33 12.71
C GLY A 74 9.21 -32.02 11.38
N GLY A 75 7.94 -32.16 11.00
CA GLY A 75 7.52 -32.74 9.71
C GLY A 75 7.52 -31.76 8.54
N THR A 76 7.53 -30.44 8.81
CA THR A 76 7.39 -29.43 7.73
C THR A 76 8.63 -29.29 6.87
N GLY A 77 9.82 -29.56 7.42
CA GLY A 77 11.10 -29.34 6.73
C GLY A 77 11.17 -30.07 5.38
N ALA A 78 10.85 -31.35 5.35
CA ALA A 78 10.89 -32.16 4.12
C ALA A 78 9.95 -31.64 3.03
N VAL A 79 8.76 -31.18 3.41
CA VAL A 79 7.78 -30.61 2.47
C VAL A 79 8.30 -29.28 1.92
N LEU A 80 8.80 -28.39 2.80
CA LEU A 80 9.32 -27.10 2.39
C LEU A 80 10.57 -27.22 1.51
N ASP A 81 11.44 -28.18 1.81
CA ASP A 81 12.65 -28.40 1.01
C ASP A 81 12.32 -28.94 -0.39
N LYS A 82 11.29 -29.80 -0.49
CA LYS A 82 10.79 -30.22 -1.81
C LYS A 82 10.25 -29.02 -2.59
N LEU A 83 9.42 -28.17 -1.99
CA LEU A 83 8.87 -26.98 -2.64
C LEU A 83 9.97 -26.03 -3.10
N LYS A 84 11.04 -25.86 -2.32
CA LYS A 84 12.23 -25.08 -2.75
C LYS A 84 12.93 -25.73 -3.94
N THR A 85 13.07 -27.04 -3.95
CA THR A 85 13.66 -27.78 -5.06
C THR A 85 12.85 -27.64 -6.34
N ASP A 86 11.52 -27.57 -6.21
CA ASP A 86 10.59 -27.36 -7.32
C ASP A 86 10.55 -25.89 -7.80
N GLY A 87 11.34 -24.99 -7.19
CA GLY A 87 11.54 -23.60 -7.60
C GLY A 87 10.77 -22.56 -6.82
N MET A 88 10.16 -22.94 -5.70
CA MET A 88 9.50 -21.98 -4.83
C MET A 88 10.48 -21.29 -3.88
N THR A 89 10.33 -19.98 -3.71
CA THR A 89 10.97 -19.24 -2.63
C THR A 89 10.11 -19.37 -1.38
N VAL A 90 10.68 -19.91 -0.30
CA VAL A 90 9.98 -20.11 0.97
C VAL A 90 10.55 -19.17 2.01
N ARG A 91 9.66 -18.39 2.64
CA ARG A 91 9.98 -17.54 3.79
C ARG A 91 9.11 -17.94 4.97
N GLN A 92 9.74 -18.22 6.10
CA GLN A 92 9.04 -18.42 7.36
C GLN A 92 8.69 -17.05 7.94
N GLY A 93 7.45 -16.88 8.35
CA GLY A 93 6.95 -15.70 9.03
C GLY A 93 6.95 -15.86 10.55
N ALA A 94 5.98 -15.23 11.21
CA ALA A 94 5.90 -15.21 12.66
C ALA A 94 5.37 -16.54 13.23
N PHE A 95 5.85 -16.87 14.42
CA PHE A 95 5.21 -17.82 15.31
C PHE A 95 4.36 -17.05 16.31
N ASN A 96 3.10 -17.44 16.43
CA ASN A 96 2.13 -16.83 17.34
C ASN A 96 1.44 -17.89 18.18
N VAL A 97 1.15 -17.56 19.43
CA VAL A 97 0.24 -18.36 20.24
C VAL A 97 -0.82 -17.45 20.82
N VAL A 98 -2.07 -17.79 20.60
CA VAL A 98 -3.22 -17.02 21.09
C VAL A 98 -4.15 -17.93 21.89
N GLN A 99 -4.78 -17.37 22.92
CA GLN A 99 -5.87 -18.00 23.61
C GLN A 99 -7.18 -17.62 22.91
N GLU A 100 -7.90 -18.62 22.41
CA GLU A 100 -9.24 -18.46 21.89
C GLU A 100 -10.23 -18.55 23.05
N PRO A 101 -11.05 -17.50 23.29
CA PRO A 101 -11.98 -17.50 24.43
C PRO A 101 -13.06 -18.56 24.24
N ALA A 102 -13.66 -18.96 25.37
CA ALA A 102 -14.83 -19.82 25.35
C ALA A 102 -15.95 -19.18 24.51
N ARG A 103 -16.62 -19.99 23.69
CA ARG A 103 -17.71 -19.54 22.83
C ARG A 103 -19.00 -20.27 23.19
N THR A 104 -20.09 -19.53 23.22
CA THR A 104 -21.42 -20.12 23.31
C THR A 104 -21.95 -20.29 21.88
N VAL A 105 -22.11 -21.53 21.46
CA VAL A 105 -22.73 -21.82 20.17
C VAL A 105 -24.23 -21.87 20.36
N LEU A 106 -24.93 -20.89 19.76
CA LEU A 106 -26.39 -20.80 19.76
C LEU A 106 -26.93 -21.76 18.68
N GLY A 107 -27.62 -22.77 19.11
CA GLY A 107 -28.28 -23.76 18.25
C GLY A 107 -29.40 -24.43 19.03
N THR A 108 -29.99 -25.50 18.49
CA THR A 108 -31.06 -26.30 19.14
C THR A 108 -30.66 -26.82 20.53
N ASN A 109 -29.35 -26.95 20.79
CA ASN A 109 -28.76 -27.21 22.11
C ASN A 109 -27.65 -26.23 22.37
N MET A 110 -27.83 -25.33 23.31
CA MET A 110 -26.76 -24.40 23.75
C MET A 110 -25.56 -25.20 24.24
N ARG A 111 -24.43 -25.09 23.55
CA ARG A 111 -23.15 -25.69 23.93
C ARG A 111 -22.13 -24.62 24.21
N VAL A 112 -21.48 -24.70 25.35
CA VAL A 112 -20.30 -23.86 25.65
C VAL A 112 -19.07 -24.62 25.23
N GLU A 113 -18.34 -24.08 24.25
CA GLU A 113 -17.00 -24.57 23.89
C GLU A 113 -15.98 -23.90 24.85
N PRO A 114 -15.17 -24.69 25.54
CA PRO A 114 -14.17 -24.13 26.46
C PRO A 114 -13.13 -23.32 25.71
N ALA A 115 -12.45 -22.42 26.46
CA ALA A 115 -11.30 -21.71 25.91
C ALA A 115 -10.21 -22.68 25.47
N THR A 116 -9.62 -22.40 24.31
CA THR A 116 -8.54 -23.20 23.73
C THR A 116 -7.34 -22.34 23.43
N PHE A 117 -6.18 -22.94 23.22
CA PHE A 117 -4.98 -22.30 22.72
C PHE A 117 -4.75 -22.70 21.28
N ARG A 118 -4.32 -21.73 20.46
CA ARG A 118 -3.94 -21.94 19.07
C ARG A 118 -2.51 -21.44 18.87
N ALA A 119 -1.63 -22.37 18.47
CA ALA A 119 -0.28 -22.05 18.03
C ALA A 119 -0.24 -22.07 16.50
N GLU A 120 0.45 -21.13 15.92
CA GLU A 120 0.52 -20.94 14.48
C GLU A 120 1.90 -20.50 14.04
N THR A 121 2.44 -21.11 13.00
CA THR A 121 3.62 -20.64 12.28
C THR A 121 3.23 -20.40 10.83
N SER A 122 3.42 -19.16 10.38
CA SER A 122 3.08 -18.76 9.01
C SER A 122 4.26 -18.96 8.06
N TYR A 123 3.93 -19.26 6.80
CA TYR A 123 4.87 -19.33 5.69
C TYR A 123 4.34 -18.55 4.51
N VAL A 124 5.24 -17.86 3.83
CA VAL A 124 4.97 -17.21 2.55
C VAL A 124 5.82 -17.89 1.50
N LEU A 125 5.16 -18.43 0.49
CA LEU A 125 5.78 -19.08 -0.63
C LEU A 125 5.55 -18.25 -1.89
N GLU A 126 6.57 -18.10 -2.70
CA GLU A 126 6.47 -17.40 -3.98
C GLU A 126 6.97 -18.31 -5.10
N ALA A 127 6.20 -18.39 -6.17
CA ALA A 127 6.56 -19.10 -7.40
C ALA A 127 6.41 -18.19 -8.61
N LYS A 128 7.38 -18.25 -9.52
CA LYS A 128 7.34 -17.54 -10.82
C LYS A 128 6.73 -18.41 -11.92
N SER A 129 6.75 -19.73 -11.77
CA SER A 129 6.11 -20.66 -12.70
C SER A 129 4.67 -20.93 -12.24
N LEU A 130 3.72 -20.31 -12.92
CA LEU A 130 2.30 -20.40 -12.53
C LEU A 130 1.70 -21.79 -12.85
N ASP A 131 2.26 -22.48 -13.85
CA ASP A 131 1.74 -23.76 -14.36
C ASP A 131 1.87 -24.91 -13.35
N LYS A 132 2.83 -24.82 -12.41
CA LYS A 132 3.13 -25.88 -11.43
C LYS A 132 2.48 -25.65 -10.06
N VAL A 133 1.96 -24.46 -9.84
CA VAL A 133 1.48 -24.04 -8.52
C VAL A 133 0.42 -24.97 -7.96
N ASP A 134 -0.52 -25.44 -8.79
CA ASP A 134 -1.61 -26.32 -8.35
C ASP A 134 -1.08 -27.65 -7.83
N ALA A 135 -0.08 -28.22 -8.50
CA ALA A 135 0.55 -29.48 -8.08
C ALA A 135 1.33 -29.32 -6.77
N GLU A 136 2.07 -28.20 -6.64
CA GLU A 136 2.88 -27.90 -5.48
C GLU A 136 2.02 -27.57 -4.25
N VAL A 137 0.95 -26.81 -4.44
CA VAL A 137 -0.07 -26.54 -3.40
C VAL A 137 -0.76 -27.84 -2.99
N GLY A 138 -1.17 -28.64 -3.97
CA GLY A 138 -1.78 -29.95 -3.72
C GLY A 138 -0.88 -30.86 -2.89
N TYR A 139 0.41 -30.91 -3.21
CA TYR A 139 1.39 -31.67 -2.43
C TYR A 139 1.53 -31.16 -0.98
N ALA A 140 1.62 -29.85 -0.79
CA ALA A 140 1.75 -29.26 0.53
C ALA A 140 0.52 -29.54 1.40
N ILE A 141 -0.70 -29.39 0.84
CA ILE A 141 -1.96 -29.64 1.54
C ILE A 141 -2.14 -31.13 1.83
N ALA A 142 -1.79 -32.01 0.89
CA ALA A 142 -1.88 -33.46 1.05
C ALA A 142 -1.00 -33.99 2.20
N SER A 143 0.07 -33.26 2.57
CA SER A 143 0.87 -33.59 3.76
C SER A 143 0.09 -33.50 5.07
N GLY A 144 -1.04 -32.78 5.09
CA GLY A 144 -1.86 -32.52 6.28
C GLY A 144 -1.19 -31.62 7.32
N LEU A 145 -0.04 -31.02 6.99
CA LEU A 145 0.73 -30.16 7.90
C LEU A 145 0.33 -28.70 7.77
N PHE A 146 -0.09 -28.27 6.59
CA PHE A 146 -0.34 -26.88 6.26
C PHE A 146 -1.83 -26.61 5.99
N GLU A 147 -2.28 -25.46 6.45
CA GLU A 147 -3.55 -24.84 6.06
C GLU A 147 -3.25 -23.73 5.06
N LEU A 148 -3.88 -23.74 3.86
CA LEU A 148 -3.75 -22.65 2.89
C LEU A 148 -4.65 -21.51 3.32
N THR A 149 -4.06 -20.35 3.62
CA THR A 149 -4.78 -19.19 4.13
C THR A 149 -4.89 -18.04 3.12
N GLY A 150 -4.17 -18.14 2.02
CA GLY A 150 -4.29 -17.15 0.95
C GLY A 150 -3.50 -17.49 -0.29
N ILE A 151 -4.07 -17.07 -1.43
CA ILE A 151 -3.40 -17.08 -2.74
C ILE A 151 -3.53 -15.67 -3.31
N SER A 152 -2.44 -15.12 -3.81
CA SER A 152 -2.44 -13.85 -4.52
C SER A 152 -1.49 -13.89 -5.71
N TYR A 153 -1.91 -13.27 -6.79
CA TYR A 153 -1.12 -13.13 -7.99
C TYR A 153 -0.57 -11.71 -8.07
N GLY A 154 0.62 -11.55 -8.60
CA GLY A 154 1.27 -10.26 -8.70
C GLY A 154 2.11 -10.10 -9.94
N VAL A 155 2.62 -8.89 -10.12
CA VAL A 155 3.55 -8.50 -11.18
C VAL A 155 4.81 -7.95 -10.52
N GLU A 156 5.97 -8.50 -10.87
CA GLU A 156 7.26 -8.11 -10.29
C GLU A 156 7.66 -6.69 -10.77
N HIS A 157 7.51 -6.43 -12.06
CA HIS A 157 7.89 -5.15 -12.68
C HIS A 157 6.68 -4.24 -12.93
N ARG A 158 6.04 -3.80 -11.85
CA ARG A 158 4.85 -2.93 -11.93
C ARG A 158 5.12 -1.57 -12.57
N ASP A 159 6.36 -1.08 -12.49
CA ASP A 159 6.72 0.26 -12.95
C ASP A 159 6.57 0.43 -14.47
N GLU A 160 6.84 -0.61 -15.24
CA GLU A 160 6.63 -0.59 -16.70
C GLU A 160 5.16 -0.37 -17.04
N GLY A 161 4.27 -1.13 -16.38
CA GLY A 161 2.83 -0.98 -16.58
C GLY A 161 2.31 0.37 -16.11
N LEU A 162 2.79 0.87 -14.97
CA LEU A 162 2.46 2.21 -14.50
C LEU A 162 2.89 3.29 -15.50
N ASN A 163 4.07 3.15 -16.10
CA ASN A 163 4.54 4.09 -17.12
C ASN A 163 3.73 4.02 -18.41
N GLN A 164 3.30 2.82 -18.82
CA GLN A 164 2.38 2.66 -19.95
C GLN A 164 1.02 3.31 -19.64
N ALA A 165 0.47 3.08 -18.45
CA ALA A 165 -0.79 3.70 -18.02
C ALA A 165 -0.69 5.23 -17.96
N ARG A 166 0.43 5.78 -17.47
CA ARG A 166 0.69 7.22 -17.46
C ARG A 166 0.74 7.80 -18.88
N ARG A 167 1.41 7.11 -19.82
CA ARG A 167 1.43 7.54 -21.23
C ARG A 167 0.04 7.53 -21.84
N ALA A 168 -0.73 6.48 -21.59
CA ALA A 168 -2.12 6.39 -22.04
C ALA A 168 -2.98 7.52 -21.47
N ALA A 169 -2.82 7.86 -20.19
CA ALA A 169 -3.51 8.96 -19.55
C ALA A 169 -3.16 10.33 -20.17
N VAL A 170 -1.89 10.54 -20.55
CA VAL A 170 -1.49 11.79 -21.24
C VAL A 170 -2.11 11.88 -22.64
N VAL A 171 -2.17 10.76 -23.37
CA VAL A 171 -2.82 10.71 -24.69
C VAL A 171 -4.31 11.00 -24.57
N ASP A 172 -4.98 10.40 -23.59
CA ASP A 172 -6.41 10.65 -23.31
C ASP A 172 -6.65 12.11 -22.94
N ALA A 173 -5.85 12.68 -22.05
CA ALA A 173 -5.96 14.10 -21.68
C ALA A 173 -5.80 15.03 -22.88
N ARG A 174 -4.84 14.76 -23.76
CA ARG A 174 -4.66 15.54 -24.98
C ARG A 174 -5.87 15.45 -25.90
N GLY A 175 -6.38 14.23 -26.13
CA GLY A 175 -7.58 14.04 -26.95
C GLY A 175 -8.80 14.80 -26.39
N GLN A 176 -8.98 14.78 -25.07
CA GLN A 176 -10.04 15.56 -24.44
C GLN A 176 -9.83 17.08 -24.61
N ALA A 177 -8.59 17.54 -24.46
CA ALA A 177 -8.27 18.96 -24.65
C ALA A 177 -8.57 19.42 -26.09
N ASP A 178 -8.20 18.64 -27.08
CA ASP A 178 -8.45 18.93 -28.48
C ASP A 178 -9.97 19.00 -28.76
N ILE A 179 -10.76 18.05 -28.25
CA ILE A 179 -12.22 18.05 -28.39
C ILE A 179 -12.84 19.31 -27.77
N TYR A 180 -12.39 19.73 -26.59
CA TYR A 180 -12.91 20.93 -25.94
C TYR A 180 -12.50 22.20 -26.70
N ALA A 181 -11.26 22.26 -27.19
CA ALA A 181 -10.78 23.41 -27.97
C ALA A 181 -11.56 23.57 -29.28
N ASP A 182 -11.78 22.47 -30.00
CA ASP A 182 -12.57 22.45 -31.24
C ASP A 182 -14.01 22.90 -30.98
N ALA A 183 -14.64 22.35 -29.93
CA ALA A 183 -16.01 22.72 -29.57
C ALA A 183 -16.16 24.18 -29.15
N ALA A 184 -15.12 24.75 -28.55
CA ALA A 184 -15.07 26.17 -28.14
C ALA A 184 -14.61 27.10 -29.25
N GLY A 185 -14.21 26.59 -30.43
CA GLY A 185 -13.70 27.39 -31.54
C GLY A 185 -12.34 28.07 -31.20
N VAL A 186 -11.54 27.51 -30.30
CA VAL A 186 -10.26 28.05 -29.88
C VAL A 186 -9.12 27.11 -30.27
N ARG A 187 -7.90 27.64 -30.32
CA ARG A 187 -6.70 26.82 -30.53
C ARG A 187 -5.94 26.67 -29.23
N LEU A 188 -5.49 25.46 -28.93
CA LEU A 188 -4.58 25.22 -27.83
C LEU A 188 -3.22 25.84 -28.16
N ALA A 189 -2.75 26.76 -27.31
CA ALA A 189 -1.36 27.20 -27.37
C ALA A 189 -0.49 26.04 -26.85
N GLY A 190 0.53 25.66 -27.62
CA GLY A 190 1.50 24.68 -27.15
C GLY A 190 2.22 25.18 -25.89
N CYS A 191 2.48 24.25 -24.96
CA CYS A 191 3.38 24.50 -23.82
C CYS A 191 4.82 24.55 -24.30
#